data_a0b1dd15280b0906e2b5ba39b06e6f5d
#
_entry.id   a0b1dd15280b0906e2b5ba39b06e6f5d
#
_cell.length_a   1.000
_cell.length_b   1.000
_cell.length_c   1.000
_cell.angle_alpha   90.00
_cell.angle_beta   90.00
_cell.angle_gamma   90.00
#
_symmetry.space_group_name_H-M   'P 1'
#
loop_
_entity.id
_entity.type
_entity.pdbx_description
1 polymer ?
#
loop_
_entity_poly.entity_id
_entity_poly.type
_entity_poly.pdbx_seq_one_letter_code
_entity_poly.pdbx_strand_id
1 'polypeptide(L)'
;FDSFIEKKALSAIDELLKIMPITGSIYSFKQGAAIGDKIIIDAAYTLKQTTKRYSLKDLKYFLEDYNGIKLYRNIFRIGFLGNKESDWIKLQQFRTKGQQWYRFDLGNTVGYVALSDAGQKHIQEISSRLDISENETSEAFKLLINVVFNYLFYILNRKANDLMKTL
;
A
#
# COMPACT_ATOMS: atom_id res chain seq x y z
N PHE A 1 17.54 15.53 -21.10
CA PHE A 1 16.31 15.02 -20.41
C PHE A 1 16.70 13.89 -19.47
N ASP A 2 17.51 12.94 -19.93
CA ASP A 2 17.93 11.78 -19.15
C ASP A 2 18.78 12.14 -17.92
N SER A 3 19.71 13.08 -18.05
CA SER A 3 20.56 13.52 -16.94
C SER A 3 19.81 14.20 -15.79
N PHE A 4 18.70 14.86 -16.08
CA PHE A 4 17.84 15.49 -15.07
C PHE A 4 17.04 14.45 -14.29
N ILE A 5 16.51 13.45 -14.99
CA ILE A 5 15.77 12.33 -14.37
C ILE A 5 16.72 11.50 -13.51
N GLU A 6 17.90 11.20 -14.03
CA GLU A 6 18.94 10.45 -13.31
C GLU A 6 19.35 11.18 -12.02
N LYS A 7 19.62 12.47 -12.09
CA LYS A 7 19.97 13.29 -10.92
C LYS A 7 18.88 13.33 -9.87
N LYS A 8 17.61 13.44 -10.31
CA LYS A 8 16.45 13.41 -9.39
C LYS A 8 16.26 12.04 -8.76
N ALA A 9 16.50 10.97 -9.50
CA ALA A 9 16.45 9.60 -8.96
C ALA A 9 17.55 9.34 -7.94
N LEU A 10 18.78 9.78 -8.21
CA LEU A 10 19.89 9.67 -7.26
C LEU A 10 19.62 10.46 -5.97
N SER A 11 19.14 11.70 -6.08
CA SER A 11 18.76 12.48 -4.91
C SER A 11 17.67 11.79 -4.07
N ALA A 12 16.68 11.17 -4.71
CA ALA A 12 15.65 10.42 -4.00
C ALA A 12 16.21 9.18 -3.28
N ILE A 13 17.22 8.52 -3.85
CA ILE A 13 17.89 7.38 -3.21
C ILE A 13 18.64 7.83 -1.96
N ASP A 14 19.39 8.93 -2.02
CA ASP A 14 20.11 9.47 -0.86
C ASP A 14 19.14 9.83 0.28
N GLU A 15 17.99 10.42 -0.05
CA GLU A 15 16.96 10.71 0.93
C GLU A 15 16.36 9.43 1.56
N LEU A 16 16.13 8.40 0.75
CA LEU A 16 15.62 7.11 1.24
C LEU A 16 16.61 6.40 2.16
N LEU A 17 17.90 6.50 1.90
CA LEU A 17 18.94 5.92 2.76
C LEU A 17 18.91 6.47 4.19
N LYS A 18 18.45 7.70 4.39
CA LYS A 18 18.30 8.33 5.72
C LYS A 18 17.25 7.65 6.60
N ILE A 19 16.27 7.00 5.98
CA ILE A 19 15.12 6.38 6.67
C ILE A 19 15.11 4.86 6.64
N MET A 20 16.11 4.26 6.03
CA MET A 20 16.25 2.80 6.00
C MET A 20 16.62 2.21 7.38
N PRO A 21 16.23 0.99 7.70
CA PRO A 21 15.39 0.11 6.90
C PRO A 21 13.90 0.49 6.94
N ILE A 22 13.23 0.31 5.80
CA ILE A 22 11.78 0.41 5.69
C ILE A 22 11.23 -1.01 5.61
N THR A 23 10.25 -1.34 6.43
CA THR A 23 9.59 -2.65 6.42
C THR A 23 8.09 -2.49 6.27
N GLY A 24 7.40 -3.55 5.87
CA GLY A 24 5.95 -3.48 5.74
C GLY A 24 5.36 -4.69 5.06
N SER A 25 4.03 -4.73 5.06
CA SER A 25 3.25 -5.71 4.32
C SER A 25 2.01 -5.04 3.76
N ILE A 26 1.72 -5.27 2.49
CA ILE A 26 0.60 -4.66 1.80
C ILE A 26 -0.15 -5.77 1.06
N TYR A 27 -1.45 -5.83 1.29
CA TYR A 27 -2.37 -6.78 0.68
C TYR A 27 -3.43 -6.00 -0.09
N SER A 28 -3.73 -6.44 -1.31
CA SER A 28 -4.81 -5.87 -2.09
C SER A 28 -5.79 -6.95 -2.49
N PHE A 29 -7.06 -6.67 -2.31
CA PHE A 29 -8.19 -7.54 -2.64
C PHE A 29 -8.85 -7.05 -3.92
N LYS A 30 -9.16 -7.97 -4.81
CA LYS A 30 -9.73 -7.64 -6.11
C LYS A 30 -11.21 -7.26 -5.96
N GLN A 31 -11.52 -5.98 -6.06
CA GLN A 31 -12.92 -5.53 -6.07
C GLN A 31 -13.66 -6.07 -7.31
N GLY A 32 -14.88 -6.53 -7.10
CA GLY A 32 -15.76 -7.01 -8.17
C GLY A 32 -15.45 -8.40 -8.70
N ALA A 33 -14.43 -9.06 -8.20
CA ALA A 33 -14.17 -10.46 -8.50
C ALA A 33 -14.47 -11.34 -7.27
N ALA A 34 -15.73 -11.36 -6.87
CA ALA A 34 -16.23 -12.21 -5.78
C ALA A 34 -15.75 -13.68 -5.87
N ILE A 35 -15.51 -14.16 -7.09
CA ILE A 35 -15.00 -15.51 -7.34
C ILE A 35 -13.54 -15.63 -6.89
N GLY A 36 -12.67 -14.69 -7.23
CA GLY A 36 -11.23 -14.75 -6.88
C GLY A 36 -11.01 -14.68 -5.36
N ASP A 37 -11.69 -13.76 -4.68
CA ASP A 37 -11.60 -13.61 -3.24
C ASP A 37 -12.17 -14.83 -2.51
N LYS A 38 -13.26 -15.40 -3.04
CA LYS A 38 -13.83 -16.65 -2.52
C LYS A 38 -12.88 -17.82 -2.65
N ILE A 39 -12.19 -17.96 -3.79
CA ILE A 39 -11.20 -19.03 -4.01
C ILE A 39 -10.08 -18.91 -2.97
N ILE A 40 -9.58 -17.72 -2.70
CA ILE A 40 -8.52 -17.51 -1.72
C ILE A 40 -8.99 -17.87 -0.31
N ILE A 41 -10.20 -17.45 0.06
CA ILE A 41 -10.80 -17.76 1.37
C ILE A 41 -10.99 -19.27 1.54
N ASP A 42 -11.55 -19.93 0.53
CA ASP A 42 -11.80 -21.37 0.55
C ASP A 42 -10.46 -22.15 0.55
N ALA A 43 -9.46 -21.71 -0.19
CA ALA A 43 -8.13 -22.33 -0.20
C ALA A 43 -7.45 -22.23 1.17
N ALA A 44 -7.49 -21.06 1.81
CA ALA A 44 -6.92 -20.86 3.14
C ALA A 44 -7.57 -21.78 4.19
N TYR A 45 -8.89 -21.97 4.12
CA TYR A 45 -9.61 -22.90 4.98
C TYR A 45 -9.23 -24.37 4.68
N THR A 46 -9.20 -24.76 3.39
CA THR A 46 -8.86 -26.12 2.95
C THR A 46 -7.42 -26.48 3.32
N LEU A 47 -6.49 -25.54 3.22
CA LEU A 47 -5.10 -25.72 3.62
C LEU A 47 -4.88 -25.66 5.14
N LYS A 48 -5.95 -25.60 5.92
CA LYS A 48 -5.91 -25.51 7.40
C LYS A 48 -5.11 -24.32 7.93
N GLN A 49 -4.97 -23.28 7.13
CA GLN A 49 -4.35 -22.02 7.55
C GLN A 49 -5.28 -21.21 8.47
N THR A 50 -6.57 -21.50 8.45
CA THR A 50 -7.57 -20.96 9.37
C THR A 50 -8.46 -22.08 9.89
N THR A 51 -8.93 -21.95 11.14
CA THR A 51 -9.90 -22.87 11.75
C THR A 51 -11.34 -22.46 11.47
N LYS A 52 -11.55 -21.22 11.01
CA LYS A 52 -12.86 -20.66 10.71
C LYS A 52 -12.97 -20.42 9.19
N ARG A 53 -14.06 -20.87 8.60
CA ARG A 53 -14.42 -20.51 7.22
C ARG A 53 -14.99 -19.09 7.21
N TYR A 54 -14.29 -18.18 6.58
CA TYR A 54 -14.73 -16.80 6.40
C TYR A 54 -15.65 -16.69 5.18
N SER A 55 -16.55 -15.72 5.20
CA SER A 55 -17.41 -15.37 4.08
C SER A 55 -16.93 -14.09 3.40
N LEU A 56 -17.46 -13.80 2.20
CA LEU A 56 -17.22 -12.51 1.54
C LEU A 56 -17.75 -11.32 2.37
N LYS A 57 -18.77 -11.55 3.20
CA LYS A 57 -19.31 -10.56 4.12
C LYS A 57 -18.30 -10.24 5.24
N ASP A 58 -17.64 -11.25 5.78
CA ASP A 58 -16.57 -11.07 6.77
C ASP A 58 -15.40 -10.27 6.17
N LEU A 59 -15.01 -10.57 4.92
CA LEU A 59 -13.98 -9.81 4.21
C LEU A 59 -14.39 -8.35 4.02
N LYS A 60 -15.65 -8.09 3.66
CA LYS A 60 -16.15 -6.73 3.51
C LYS A 60 -16.07 -5.95 4.81
N TYR A 61 -16.52 -6.52 5.93
CA TYR A 61 -16.40 -5.89 7.25
C TYR A 61 -14.94 -5.65 7.63
N PHE A 62 -14.07 -6.63 7.40
CA PHE A 62 -12.64 -6.47 7.64
C PHE A 62 -12.06 -5.29 6.85
N LEU A 63 -12.41 -5.17 5.57
CA LEU A 63 -11.94 -4.06 4.74
C LEU A 63 -12.53 -2.71 5.17
N GLU A 64 -13.76 -2.67 5.66
CA GLU A 64 -14.37 -1.45 6.19
C GLU A 64 -13.62 -0.92 7.42
N ASP A 65 -13.13 -1.82 8.28
CA ASP A 65 -12.43 -1.46 9.53
C ASP A 65 -10.92 -1.23 9.34
N TYR A 66 -10.30 -2.01 8.45
CA TYR A 66 -8.84 -2.07 8.36
C TYR A 66 -8.24 -1.56 7.06
N ASN A 67 -9.05 -1.04 6.13
CA ASN A 67 -8.56 -0.53 4.84
C ASN A 67 -7.48 0.56 4.97
N GLY A 68 -6.74 0.73 3.85
CA GLY A 68 -5.65 1.69 3.72
C GLY A 68 -4.31 1.20 4.27
N ILE A 69 -3.28 1.99 4.05
CA ILE A 69 -1.91 1.67 4.44
C ILE A 69 -1.50 2.53 5.62
N LYS A 70 -1.36 1.87 6.76
CA LYS A 70 -0.99 2.50 8.02
C LYS A 70 0.51 2.76 8.03
N LEU A 71 0.91 3.90 8.58
CA LEU A 71 2.32 4.21 8.81
C LEU A 71 2.65 3.99 10.29
N TYR A 72 3.73 3.26 10.52
CA TYR A 72 4.23 2.99 11.86
C TYR A 72 5.65 3.52 12.02
N ARG A 73 5.96 3.90 13.22
CA ARG A 73 7.29 4.18 13.71
C ARG A 73 7.61 3.12 14.76
N ASN A 74 8.51 2.20 14.43
CA ASN A 74 8.66 0.98 15.21
C ASN A 74 7.30 0.26 15.37
N ILE A 75 6.80 0.16 16.59
CA ILE A 75 5.51 -0.43 16.95
C ILE A 75 4.37 0.59 17.09
N PHE A 76 4.67 1.89 17.03
CA PHE A 76 3.66 2.94 17.24
C PHE A 76 3.10 3.43 15.91
N ARG A 77 1.79 3.41 15.80
CA ARG A 77 1.10 3.99 14.64
C ARG A 77 1.25 5.50 14.62
N ILE A 78 1.63 6.05 13.47
CA ILE A 78 1.71 7.48 13.25
C ILE A 78 0.32 8.00 12.88
N GLY A 79 -0.29 8.78 13.77
CA GLY A 79 -1.55 9.46 13.56
C GLY A 79 -2.69 8.59 13.01
N PHE A 80 -3.52 9.21 12.18
CA PHE A 80 -4.63 8.55 11.49
C PHE A 80 -4.28 8.16 10.05
N LEU A 81 -3.00 8.15 9.68
CA LEU A 81 -2.55 7.85 8.33
C LEU A 81 -3.06 6.50 7.83
N GLY A 82 -3.54 6.50 6.61
CA GLY A 82 -4.02 5.31 5.92
C GLY A 82 -5.43 4.86 6.29
N ASN A 83 -6.29 5.76 6.76
CA ASN A 83 -7.74 5.54 6.84
C ASN A 83 -8.47 6.32 5.73
N LYS A 84 -9.79 6.22 5.71
CA LYS A 84 -10.66 6.93 4.74
C LYS A 84 -10.47 8.44 4.76
N GLU A 85 -10.10 9.00 5.91
CA GLU A 85 -9.92 10.44 6.13
C GLU A 85 -8.51 10.92 5.75
N SER A 86 -7.56 10.00 5.61
CA SER A 86 -6.15 10.32 5.36
C SER A 86 -5.52 9.33 4.39
N ASP A 87 -5.75 9.58 3.10
CA ASP A 87 -5.13 8.85 1.99
C ASP A 87 -3.75 9.47 1.66
N TRP A 88 -2.81 9.35 2.59
CA TRP A 88 -1.49 9.98 2.51
C TRP A 88 -0.64 9.56 1.31
N ILE A 89 -0.94 8.39 0.71
CA ILE A 89 -0.31 7.91 -0.54
C ILE A 89 -1.14 8.21 -1.78
N LYS A 90 -2.30 8.83 -1.63
CA LYS A 90 -3.19 9.25 -2.72
C LYS A 90 -3.69 8.08 -3.60
N LEU A 91 -3.93 6.91 -3.00
CA LEU A 91 -4.44 5.71 -3.70
C LEU A 91 -5.75 6.01 -4.44
N GLN A 92 -6.64 6.79 -3.84
CA GLN A 92 -7.92 7.14 -4.43
C GLN A 92 -7.78 8.01 -5.69
N GLN A 93 -6.75 8.87 -5.74
CA GLN A 93 -6.52 9.76 -6.89
C GLN A 93 -6.10 8.98 -8.15
N PHE A 94 -5.36 7.88 -7.98
CA PHE A 94 -4.95 7.06 -9.11
C PHE A 94 -6.15 6.37 -9.78
N ARG A 95 -7.14 6.00 -9.01
CA ARG A 95 -8.39 5.42 -9.51
C ARG A 95 -9.20 6.43 -10.33
N THR A 96 -9.33 7.67 -9.85
CA THR A 96 -10.15 8.71 -10.49
C THR A 96 -9.53 9.26 -11.77
N LYS A 97 -8.22 9.13 -11.97
CA LYS A 97 -7.51 9.59 -13.19
C LYS A 97 -7.72 8.68 -14.41
N GLY A 98 -8.69 7.77 -14.38
CA GLY A 98 -9.09 6.96 -15.55
C GLY A 98 -8.07 5.91 -15.99
N GLN A 99 -7.13 5.57 -15.15
CA GLN A 99 -6.19 4.48 -15.43
C GLN A 99 -6.94 3.15 -15.23
N GLN A 100 -7.60 2.66 -16.26
CA GLN A 100 -8.44 1.44 -16.25
C GLN A 100 -7.74 0.18 -15.72
N TRP A 101 -6.42 0.17 -15.71
CA TRP A 101 -5.61 -0.93 -15.19
C TRP A 101 -5.29 -0.80 -13.71
N TYR A 102 -5.51 0.36 -13.09
CA TYR A 102 -5.21 0.59 -11.67
C TYR A 102 -6.39 0.11 -10.81
N ARG A 103 -6.20 -1.02 -10.19
CA ARG A 103 -7.24 -1.68 -9.39
C ARG A 103 -7.08 -1.51 -7.88
N PHE A 104 -6.08 -0.75 -7.48
CA PHE A 104 -5.84 -0.47 -6.07
C PHE A 104 -6.60 0.79 -5.68
N ASP A 105 -7.37 0.68 -4.64
CA ASP A 105 -7.96 1.83 -3.97
C ASP A 105 -7.88 1.66 -2.46
N LEU A 106 -8.21 2.72 -1.77
CA LEU A 106 -8.18 2.71 -0.32
C LEU A 106 -9.09 1.63 0.28
N GLY A 107 -10.22 1.35 -0.36
CA GLY A 107 -11.22 0.39 0.14
C GLY A 107 -10.86 -1.08 -0.05
N ASN A 108 -9.93 -1.39 -0.96
CA ASN A 108 -9.54 -2.78 -1.23
C ASN A 108 -8.10 -3.12 -0.82
N THR A 109 -7.39 -2.16 -0.24
CA THR A 109 -5.98 -2.32 0.13
C THR A 109 -5.84 -2.20 1.63
N VAL A 110 -5.15 -3.15 2.22
CA VAL A 110 -4.84 -3.19 3.65
C VAL A 110 -3.34 -3.39 3.82
N GLY A 111 -2.74 -2.64 4.72
CA GLY A 111 -1.34 -2.84 4.97
C GLY A 111 -0.73 -1.87 5.96
N TYR A 112 0.55 -2.04 6.12
CA TYR A 112 1.34 -1.13 6.92
C TYR A 112 2.73 -0.96 6.32
N VAL A 113 3.31 0.19 6.59
CA VAL A 113 4.73 0.48 6.40
C VAL A 113 5.28 0.94 7.73
N ALA A 114 6.43 0.42 8.11
CA ALA A 114 7.10 0.75 9.35
C ALA A 114 8.48 1.35 9.08
N LEU A 115 8.73 2.48 9.72
CA LEU A 115 10.01 3.18 9.75
C LEU A 115 10.76 2.80 11.01
N SER A 116 12.08 2.70 10.90
CA SER A 116 12.98 2.56 12.05
C SER A 116 13.15 3.89 12.80
N ASP A 117 13.86 3.84 13.94
CA ASP A 117 14.22 5.04 14.71
C ASP A 117 15.02 6.06 13.89
N ALA A 118 15.85 5.60 12.94
CA ALA A 118 16.57 6.50 12.05
C ALA A 118 15.61 7.33 11.17
N GLY A 119 14.52 6.73 10.69
CA GLY A 119 13.50 7.42 9.91
C GLY A 119 12.68 8.43 10.70
N GLN A 120 12.65 8.29 12.02
CA GLN A 120 11.85 9.12 12.91
C GLN A 120 12.16 10.62 12.81
N LYS A 121 13.42 10.97 12.62
CA LYS A 121 13.88 12.36 12.57
C LYS A 121 13.49 13.05 11.26
N HIS A 122 13.29 12.27 10.21
CA HIS A 122 13.09 12.76 8.85
C HIS A 122 11.62 12.73 8.41
N ILE A 123 10.84 11.78 8.94
CA ILE A 123 9.42 11.64 8.63
C ILE A 123 8.62 11.99 9.89
N GLN A 124 8.06 13.19 9.92
CA GLN A 124 7.26 13.70 11.04
C GLN A 124 5.81 13.87 10.63
N GLU A 125 4.90 13.64 11.55
CA GLU A 125 3.48 13.93 11.34
C GLU A 125 3.21 15.43 11.46
N ILE A 126 2.26 15.94 10.70
CA ILE A 126 1.75 17.31 10.86
C ILE A 126 0.82 17.40 12.08
N SER A 127 0.55 18.61 12.55
CA SER A 127 -0.27 18.86 13.76
C SER A 127 -1.66 18.23 13.71
N SER A 128 -2.27 18.15 12.53
CA SER A 128 -3.58 17.50 12.34
C SER A 128 -3.52 15.96 12.43
N ARG A 129 -2.34 15.35 12.40
CA ARG A 129 -2.10 13.91 12.36
C ARG A 129 -2.74 13.18 11.15
N LEU A 130 -3.04 13.92 10.09
CA LEU A 130 -3.67 13.41 8.87
C LEU A 130 -2.69 13.19 7.73
N ASP A 131 -1.48 13.75 7.83
CA ASP A 131 -0.41 13.58 6.84
C ASP A 131 0.97 13.67 7.52
N ILE A 132 2.01 13.44 6.75
CA ILE A 132 3.40 13.65 7.13
C ILE A 132 3.87 15.02 6.61
N SER A 133 4.81 15.63 7.33
CA SER A 133 5.38 16.93 6.96
C SER A 133 6.05 16.85 5.58
N GLU A 134 5.84 17.86 4.76
CA GLU A 134 6.45 17.95 3.44
C GLU A 134 7.92 18.33 3.57
N ASN A 135 8.78 17.44 3.12
CA ASN A 135 10.22 17.64 2.97
C ASN A 135 10.76 16.65 1.92
N GLU A 136 11.99 16.82 1.50
CA GLU A 136 12.61 16.00 0.45
C GLU A 136 12.57 14.50 0.79
N THR A 137 12.80 14.13 2.04
CA THR A 137 12.77 12.74 2.50
C THR A 137 11.37 12.16 2.44
N SER A 138 10.35 12.93 2.87
CA SER A 138 8.95 12.46 2.82
C SER A 138 8.43 12.34 1.40
N GLU A 139 8.85 13.21 0.49
CA GLU A 139 8.52 13.10 -0.93
C GLU A 139 9.19 11.87 -1.57
N ALA A 140 10.47 11.64 -1.29
CA ALA A 140 11.17 10.43 -1.75
C ALA A 140 10.49 9.16 -1.21
N PHE A 141 10.07 9.16 0.05
CA PHE A 141 9.35 8.07 0.66
C PHE A 141 7.98 7.83 0.00
N LYS A 142 7.17 8.86 -0.20
CA LYS A 142 5.89 8.77 -0.91
C LYS A 142 6.11 8.26 -2.36
N LEU A 143 7.18 8.73 -3.02
CA LEU A 143 7.54 8.27 -4.35
C LEU A 143 7.88 6.77 -4.37
N LEU A 144 8.68 6.27 -3.41
CA LEU A 144 9.01 4.85 -3.29
C LEU A 144 7.74 4.01 -3.16
N ILE A 145 6.83 4.39 -2.26
CA ILE A 145 5.58 3.66 -2.06
C ILE A 145 4.73 3.68 -3.34
N ASN A 146 4.67 4.81 -4.05
CA ASN A 146 3.97 4.92 -5.33
C ASN A 146 4.60 4.03 -6.43
N VAL A 147 5.93 3.94 -6.47
CA VAL A 147 6.63 3.03 -7.39
C VAL A 147 6.30 1.57 -7.08
N VAL A 148 6.29 1.19 -5.80
CA VAL A 148 5.89 -0.15 -5.36
C VAL A 148 4.47 -0.46 -5.85
N PHE A 149 3.52 0.45 -5.67
CA PHE A 149 2.14 0.26 -6.12
C PHE A 149 2.01 0.23 -7.64
N ASN A 150 2.55 1.22 -8.31
CA ASN A 150 2.33 1.38 -9.75
C ASN A 150 3.13 0.39 -10.60
N TYR A 151 4.28 -0.06 -10.10
CA TYR A 151 5.16 -0.92 -10.88
C TYR A 151 5.08 -2.38 -10.44
N LEU A 152 5.37 -2.68 -9.18
CA LEU A 152 5.42 -4.06 -8.70
C LEU A 152 4.04 -4.71 -8.67
N PHE A 153 3.05 -4.02 -8.12
CA PHE A 153 1.69 -4.57 -8.06
C PHE A 153 1.03 -4.67 -9.44
N TYR A 154 1.28 -3.73 -10.33
CA TYR A 154 0.79 -3.81 -11.71
C TYR A 154 1.33 -5.05 -12.42
N ILE A 155 2.64 -5.29 -12.36
CA ILE A 155 3.27 -6.45 -12.99
C ILE A 155 2.74 -7.75 -12.38
N LEU A 156 2.65 -7.83 -11.05
CA LEU A 156 2.15 -9.01 -10.35
C LEU A 156 0.68 -9.31 -10.70
N ASN A 157 -0.17 -8.28 -10.74
CA ASN A 157 -1.56 -8.44 -11.14
C ASN A 157 -1.71 -8.87 -12.60
N ARG A 158 -0.91 -8.32 -13.50
CA ARG A 158 -0.92 -8.73 -14.91
C ARG A 158 -0.57 -10.21 -15.03
N LYS A 159 0.51 -10.64 -14.40
CA LYS A 159 0.92 -12.05 -14.39
C LYS A 159 -0.13 -12.97 -13.78
N ALA A 160 -0.72 -12.57 -12.64
CA ALA A 160 -1.78 -13.35 -12.01
C ALA A 160 -3.03 -13.45 -12.89
N ASN A 161 -3.44 -12.37 -13.57
CA ASN A 161 -4.56 -12.40 -14.50
C ASN A 161 -4.29 -13.27 -15.74
N ASP A 162 -3.05 -13.27 -16.25
CA ASP A 162 -2.67 -14.08 -17.39
C ASP A 162 -2.66 -15.57 -17.01
N LEU A 163 -2.18 -15.92 -15.82
CA LEU A 163 -2.28 -17.29 -15.28
C LEU A 163 -3.73 -17.75 -15.10
N MET A 164 -4.61 -16.90 -14.59
CA MET A 164 -6.03 -17.22 -14.39
C MET A 164 -6.81 -17.40 -15.70
N LYS A 165 -6.31 -16.90 -16.83
CA LYS A 165 -6.92 -17.13 -18.15
C LYS A 165 -6.48 -18.45 -18.79
N THR A 166 -5.40 -19.04 -18.30
CA THR A 166 -4.84 -20.29 -18.80
C THR A 166 -5.33 -21.51 -18.00
N LEU A 167 -6.04 -21.31 -16.91
CA LEU A 167 -6.75 -22.32 -16.11
C LEU A 167 -8.22 -22.39 -16.50
#